data_994f55be94e9edbd64997360bde80bbe
#
_entry.id   994f55be94e9edbd64997360bde80bbe
#
_cell.length_a   1.000
_cell.length_b   1.000
_cell.length_c   1.000
_cell.angle_alpha   90.00
_cell.angle_beta   90.00
_cell.angle_gamma   90.00
#
_symmetry.space_group_name_H-M   'P 1'
#
loop_
_entity.id
_entity.type
_entity.pdbx_description
1 polymer ?
#
loop_
_entity_poly.entity_id
_entity_poly.type
_entity_poly.pdbx_seq_one_letter_code
_entity_poly.pdbx_strand_id
1 'polypeptide(L)'
;MHGSATDPLVYPHPTTPQPGELTEVAPGIQWLRLALPFQLNHVNIYLIAHEGGWAVVDTGIGDDKTKTTWDNVFNGPLKGTKITKLIITHSHPDHLGLASWLVDRAKCQLVMSQTEYFNGMYFNSRRTEGQIADQADFYRRHGIGEE
;
A
#
# COMPACT_ATOMS: atom_id res chain seq x y z
N MET A 1 -46.38 -6.41 -2.39
CA MET A 1 -45.60 -5.88 -1.24
C MET A 1 -44.27 -6.60 -1.24
N HIS A 2 -43.24 -6.02 -1.84
CA HIS A 2 -41.87 -6.55 -1.77
C HIS A 2 -41.18 -5.80 -0.63
N GLY A 3 -41.09 -6.47 0.53
CA GLY A 3 -40.23 -6.04 1.61
C GLY A 3 -38.76 -6.23 1.19
N SER A 4 -38.06 -5.16 0.90
CA SER A 4 -36.62 -5.12 0.81
C SER A 4 -36.06 -5.29 2.23
N ALA A 5 -35.81 -6.52 2.61
CA ALA A 5 -34.97 -6.78 3.76
C ALA A 5 -33.52 -6.47 3.31
N THR A 6 -33.06 -5.27 3.61
CA THR A 6 -31.63 -4.97 3.57
C THR A 6 -31.02 -5.70 4.76
N ASP A 7 -30.39 -6.84 4.53
CA ASP A 7 -29.53 -7.45 5.55
C ASP A 7 -28.54 -6.39 6.04
N PRO A 8 -28.44 -6.15 7.35
CA PRO A 8 -27.52 -5.17 7.88
C PRO A 8 -26.08 -5.60 7.51
N LEU A 9 -25.27 -4.66 7.04
CA LEU A 9 -23.85 -4.90 6.81
C LEU A 9 -23.18 -5.39 8.10
N VAL A 10 -22.57 -6.57 8.03
CA VAL A 10 -21.82 -7.13 9.17
C VAL A 10 -20.33 -6.83 8.96
N TYR A 11 -19.71 -6.18 9.93
CA TYR A 11 -18.27 -5.92 9.96
C TYR A 11 -17.60 -6.96 10.87
N PRO A 12 -16.98 -8.01 10.31
CA PRO A 12 -16.41 -9.11 11.11
C PRO A 12 -15.21 -8.66 11.96
N HIS A 13 -14.56 -7.54 11.59
CA HIS A 13 -13.44 -6.95 12.32
C HIS A 13 -13.81 -5.56 12.85
N PRO A 14 -14.47 -5.46 14.02
CA PRO A 14 -14.97 -4.19 14.55
C PRO A 14 -13.85 -3.25 15.05
N THR A 15 -12.65 -3.80 15.28
CA THR A 15 -11.47 -3.05 15.71
C THR A 15 -10.41 -3.06 14.62
N THR A 16 -9.75 -1.91 14.41
CA THR A 16 -8.64 -1.78 13.47
C THR A 16 -7.31 -2.04 14.18
N PRO A 17 -6.30 -2.64 13.49
CA PRO A 17 -4.96 -2.79 14.05
C PRO A 17 -4.38 -1.44 14.48
N GLN A 18 -3.63 -1.42 15.58
CA GLN A 18 -2.77 -0.31 15.90
C GLN A 18 -1.58 -0.27 14.90
N PRO A 19 -0.94 0.89 14.68
CA PRO A 19 0.22 0.98 13.80
C PRO A 19 1.31 -0.04 14.18
N GLY A 20 1.70 -0.90 13.24
CA GLY A 20 2.68 -1.96 13.46
C GLY A 20 2.13 -3.26 14.07
N GLU A 21 0.86 -3.34 14.38
CA GLU A 21 0.17 -4.56 14.80
C GLU A 21 -0.32 -5.35 13.58
N LEU A 22 -0.18 -6.68 13.62
CA LEU A 22 -0.75 -7.59 12.64
C LEU A 22 -2.03 -8.22 13.21
N THR A 23 -3.11 -8.16 12.43
CA THR A 23 -4.39 -8.79 12.78
C THR A 23 -4.74 -9.83 11.72
N GLU A 24 -4.95 -11.09 12.13
CA GLU A 24 -5.43 -12.12 11.21
C GLU A 24 -6.91 -11.86 10.86
N VAL A 25 -7.18 -11.66 9.57
CA VAL A 25 -8.53 -11.38 9.05
C VAL A 25 -9.17 -12.58 8.37
N ALA A 26 -8.34 -13.54 7.94
CA ALA A 26 -8.72 -14.85 7.46
C ALA A 26 -7.54 -15.81 7.63
N PRO A 27 -7.71 -17.14 7.62
CA PRO A 27 -6.62 -18.08 7.72
C PRO A 27 -5.49 -17.78 6.73
N GLY A 28 -4.30 -17.46 7.25
CA GLY A 28 -3.13 -17.09 6.43
C GLY A 28 -3.18 -15.70 5.80
N ILE A 29 -4.06 -14.80 6.24
CA ILE A 29 -4.09 -13.40 5.80
C ILE A 29 -4.00 -12.48 7.01
N GLN A 30 -2.92 -11.71 7.08
CA GLN A 30 -2.69 -10.71 8.10
C GLN A 30 -2.97 -9.31 7.54
N TRP A 31 -3.59 -8.46 8.35
CA TRP A 31 -3.84 -7.06 8.07
C TRP A 31 -2.90 -6.19 8.90
N LEU A 32 -2.20 -5.29 8.23
CA LEU A 32 -1.38 -4.22 8.80
C LEU A 32 -1.96 -2.89 8.37
N ARG A 33 -2.06 -1.94 9.30
CA ARG A 33 -2.49 -0.58 9.01
C ARG A 33 -1.32 0.39 9.16
N LEU A 34 -1.05 1.18 8.11
CA LEU A 34 -0.02 2.20 8.10
C LEU A 34 -0.65 3.59 8.06
N ALA A 35 -0.09 4.53 8.81
CA ALA A 35 -0.59 5.90 8.85
C ALA A 35 -0.18 6.67 7.58
N LEU A 36 -1.07 7.57 7.12
CA LEU A 36 -0.80 8.51 6.05
C LEU A 36 -0.92 9.96 6.58
N PRO A 37 -0.14 10.90 6.05
CA PRO A 37 -0.18 12.31 6.45
C PRO A 37 -1.25 13.12 5.71
N PHE A 38 -2.35 12.49 5.27
CA PHE A 38 -3.41 13.07 4.46
C PHE A 38 -4.76 13.00 5.17
N GLN A 39 -5.79 13.55 4.53
CA GLN A 39 -7.17 13.42 5.00
C GLN A 39 -7.61 11.94 5.05
N LEU A 40 -7.25 11.13 4.05
CA LEU A 40 -7.22 9.68 4.17
C LEU A 40 -6.03 9.29 5.03
N ASN A 41 -6.25 9.09 6.32
CA ASN A 41 -5.21 8.99 7.34
C ASN A 41 -4.50 7.63 7.43
N HIS A 42 -4.83 6.69 6.56
CA HIS A 42 -4.23 5.34 6.58
C HIS A 42 -4.31 4.63 5.23
N VAL A 43 -3.44 3.63 5.07
CA VAL A 43 -3.50 2.61 4.02
C VAL A 43 -3.47 1.22 4.67
N ASN A 44 -4.21 0.29 4.07
CA ASN A 44 -4.27 -1.10 4.51
C ASN A 44 -3.30 -1.94 3.68
N ILE A 45 -2.44 -2.67 4.37
CA ILE A 45 -1.45 -3.58 3.82
C ILE A 45 -1.86 -4.99 4.21
N TYR A 46 -1.71 -5.94 3.30
CA TYR A 46 -2.00 -7.34 3.60
C TYR A 46 -0.77 -8.21 3.43
N LEU A 47 -0.63 -9.18 4.34
CA LEU A 47 0.38 -10.23 4.23
C LEU A 47 -0.35 -11.54 4.01
N ILE A 48 -0.01 -12.24 2.94
CA ILE A 48 -0.63 -13.51 2.55
C ILE A 48 0.39 -14.62 2.74
N ALA A 49 0.03 -15.67 3.47
CA ALA A 49 0.90 -16.83 3.67
C ALA A 49 1.32 -17.44 2.32
N HIS A 50 2.64 -17.57 2.10
CA HIS A 50 3.20 -17.98 0.84
C HIS A 50 4.58 -18.64 1.01
N GLU A 51 4.73 -19.88 0.55
CA GLU A 51 6.01 -20.61 0.49
C GLU A 51 6.83 -20.57 1.81
N GLY A 52 6.18 -20.82 2.93
CA GLY A 52 6.82 -20.84 4.26
C GLY A 52 7.16 -19.46 4.82
N GLY A 53 6.59 -18.41 4.25
CA GLY A 53 6.71 -17.02 4.70
C GLY A 53 5.50 -16.21 4.29
N TRP A 54 5.71 -14.94 3.91
CA TRP A 54 4.63 -14.02 3.55
C TRP A 54 4.87 -13.35 2.19
N ALA A 55 3.83 -13.27 1.38
CA ALA A 55 3.74 -12.29 0.30
C ALA A 55 3.10 -11.02 0.86
N VAL A 56 3.79 -9.89 0.73
CA VAL A 56 3.31 -8.57 1.17
C VAL A 56 2.62 -7.88 0.02
N VAL A 57 1.44 -7.31 0.23
CA VAL A 57 0.67 -6.53 -0.74
C VAL A 57 0.73 -5.06 -0.35
N ASP A 58 1.39 -4.25 -1.18
CA ASP A 58 1.68 -2.82 -1.00
C ASP A 58 2.65 -2.51 0.16
N THR A 59 3.05 -1.23 0.31
CA THR A 59 4.18 -0.86 1.18
C THR A 59 3.94 0.30 2.13
N GLY A 60 2.97 1.14 1.85
CA GLY A 60 2.82 2.43 2.52
C GLY A 60 3.64 3.54 1.84
N ILE A 61 3.49 4.75 2.37
CA ILE A 61 4.16 5.95 1.86
C ILE A 61 5.67 5.93 2.19
N GLY A 62 6.47 6.53 1.31
CA GLY A 62 7.94 6.55 1.39
C GLY A 62 8.51 7.55 2.41
N ASP A 63 8.10 7.47 3.67
CA ASP A 63 8.60 8.33 4.75
C ASP A 63 9.28 7.54 5.88
N ASP A 64 9.97 8.23 6.77
CA ASP A 64 10.72 7.61 7.87
C ASP A 64 9.80 7.02 8.95
N LYS A 65 8.60 7.54 9.12
CA LYS A 65 7.61 7.02 10.06
C LYS A 65 7.12 5.64 9.60
N THR A 66 6.84 5.48 8.32
CA THR A 66 6.43 4.21 7.73
C THR A 66 7.56 3.19 7.77
N LYS A 67 8.82 3.60 7.47
CA LYS A 67 10.00 2.72 7.65
C LYS A 67 10.14 2.24 9.09
N THR A 68 10.02 3.16 10.06
CA THR A 68 10.09 2.80 11.49
C THR A 68 9.00 1.79 11.87
N THR A 69 7.77 1.98 11.36
CA THR A 69 6.68 1.02 11.59
C THR A 69 7.02 -0.36 11.00
N TRP A 70 7.54 -0.42 9.79
CA TRP A 70 8.00 -1.67 9.18
C TRP A 70 9.15 -2.32 9.95
N ASP A 71 10.13 -1.55 10.43
CA ASP A 71 11.22 -2.08 11.25
C ASP A 71 10.68 -2.70 12.56
N ASN A 72 9.68 -2.09 13.19
CA ASN A 72 9.01 -2.67 14.34
C ASN A 72 8.28 -3.97 13.98
N VAL A 73 7.60 -4.03 12.84
CA VAL A 73 6.94 -5.25 12.34
C VAL A 73 7.96 -6.36 12.09
N PHE A 74 9.09 -6.07 11.43
CA PHE A 74 10.16 -7.04 11.18
C PHE A 74 10.85 -7.53 12.45
N ASN A 75 11.05 -6.66 13.44
CA ASN A 75 11.70 -7.00 14.70
C ASN A 75 10.74 -7.60 15.73
N GLY A 76 9.45 -7.44 15.54
CA GLY A 76 8.36 -7.92 16.38
C GLY A 76 7.62 -9.12 15.76
N PRO A 77 6.39 -8.94 15.26
CA PRO A 77 5.53 -10.05 14.83
C PRO A 77 6.09 -10.86 13.65
N LEU A 78 6.93 -10.28 12.79
CA LEU A 78 7.57 -10.99 11.68
C LEU A 78 9.00 -11.45 11.98
N LYS A 79 9.46 -11.35 13.22
CA LYS A 79 10.83 -11.74 13.58
C LYS A 79 11.14 -13.20 13.20
N GLY A 80 12.18 -13.37 12.39
CA GLY A 80 12.59 -14.70 11.92
C GLY A 80 11.74 -15.28 10.80
N THR A 81 10.75 -14.55 10.30
CA THR A 81 9.94 -14.97 9.16
C THR A 81 10.48 -14.39 7.85
N LYS A 82 10.21 -15.07 6.73
CA LYS A 82 10.65 -14.66 5.40
C LYS A 82 9.54 -13.89 4.68
N ILE A 83 9.89 -12.77 4.07
CA ILE A 83 9.06 -12.19 3.01
C ILE A 83 9.50 -12.81 1.70
N THR A 84 8.60 -13.46 1.00
CA THR A 84 8.87 -14.21 -0.23
C THR A 84 8.66 -13.36 -1.47
N LYS A 85 7.62 -12.50 -1.44
CA LYS A 85 7.27 -11.58 -2.53
C LYS A 85 6.76 -10.25 -1.97
N LEU A 86 7.00 -9.20 -2.75
CA LEU A 86 6.34 -7.91 -2.60
C LEU A 86 5.45 -7.70 -3.83
N ILE A 87 4.16 -7.59 -3.63
CA ILE A 87 3.16 -7.37 -4.68
C ILE A 87 2.71 -5.92 -4.58
N ILE A 88 2.85 -5.15 -5.65
CA ILE A 88 2.36 -3.77 -5.73
C ILE A 88 1.10 -3.75 -6.58
N THR A 89 0.00 -3.26 -5.99
CA THR A 89 -1.28 -3.18 -6.68
C THR A 89 -1.27 -2.09 -7.75
N HIS A 90 -0.73 -0.91 -7.41
CA HIS A 90 -0.62 0.24 -8.33
C HIS A 90 0.44 1.24 -7.87
N SER A 91 0.72 2.23 -8.72
CA SER A 91 1.87 3.15 -8.61
C SER A 91 1.65 4.36 -7.69
N HIS A 92 0.54 4.47 -6.97
CA HIS A 92 0.34 5.57 -6.04
C HIS A 92 1.37 5.55 -4.90
N PRO A 93 1.76 6.73 -4.37
CA PRO A 93 2.84 6.83 -3.38
C PRO A 93 2.60 6.06 -2.07
N ASP A 94 1.35 5.90 -1.65
CA ASP A 94 0.95 5.17 -0.45
C ASP A 94 0.89 3.65 -0.64
N HIS A 95 1.11 3.17 -1.86
CA HIS A 95 1.20 1.76 -2.22
C HIS A 95 2.61 1.35 -2.66
N LEU A 96 3.25 2.15 -3.52
CA LEU A 96 4.58 1.88 -4.08
C LEU A 96 5.73 2.51 -3.27
N GLY A 97 5.45 3.46 -2.37
CA GLY A 97 6.42 4.41 -1.83
C GLY A 97 7.64 3.81 -1.13
N LEU A 98 7.53 2.64 -0.52
CA LEU A 98 8.65 1.93 0.11
C LEU A 98 9.08 0.65 -0.63
N ALA A 99 8.65 0.44 -1.88
CA ALA A 99 8.90 -0.82 -2.58
C ALA A 99 10.40 -1.16 -2.68
N SER A 100 11.24 -0.23 -3.13
CA SER A 100 12.69 -0.45 -3.20
C SER A 100 13.30 -0.78 -1.84
N TRP A 101 12.93 -0.01 -0.82
CA TRP A 101 13.43 -0.22 0.54
C TRP A 101 13.02 -1.59 1.10
N LEU A 102 11.77 -2.02 0.89
CA LEU A 102 11.28 -3.34 1.32
C LEU A 102 11.95 -4.49 0.56
N VAL A 103 12.12 -4.36 -0.77
CA VAL A 103 12.84 -5.35 -1.58
C VAL A 103 14.26 -5.50 -1.07
N ASP A 104 14.97 -4.40 -0.82
CA ASP A 104 16.33 -4.42 -0.30
C ASP A 104 16.41 -4.98 1.12
N ARG A 105 15.47 -4.63 1.97
CA ARG A 105 15.40 -5.07 3.38
C ARG A 105 15.09 -6.55 3.50
N ALA A 106 14.13 -7.05 2.72
CA ALA A 106 13.64 -8.41 2.78
C ALA A 106 14.30 -9.37 1.79
N LYS A 107 15.06 -8.85 0.80
CA LYS A 107 15.65 -9.61 -0.31
C LYS A 107 14.62 -10.46 -1.05
N CYS A 108 13.44 -9.91 -1.28
CA CYS A 108 12.32 -10.59 -1.93
C CYS A 108 12.13 -10.14 -3.38
N GLN A 109 11.32 -10.90 -4.12
CA GLN A 109 10.95 -10.56 -5.49
C GLN A 109 9.88 -9.47 -5.50
N LEU A 110 10.05 -8.44 -6.36
CA LEU A 110 9.00 -7.47 -6.68
C LEU A 110 8.09 -8.05 -7.77
N VAL A 111 6.77 -7.93 -7.57
CA VAL A 111 5.72 -8.33 -8.51
C VAL A 111 4.77 -7.15 -8.69
N MET A 112 4.61 -6.67 -9.91
CA MET A 112 3.63 -5.65 -10.26
C MET A 112 3.35 -5.69 -11.77
N SER A 113 2.27 -5.06 -12.22
CA SER A 113 1.99 -4.98 -13.65
C SER A 113 3.00 -4.08 -14.36
N GLN A 114 3.26 -4.35 -15.62
CA GLN A 114 4.16 -3.53 -16.44
C GLN A 114 3.70 -2.08 -16.53
N THR A 115 2.40 -1.86 -16.64
CA THR A 115 1.81 -0.51 -16.69
C THR A 115 2.13 0.26 -15.41
N GLU A 116 1.90 -0.34 -14.24
CA GLU A 116 2.15 0.31 -12.96
C GLU A 116 3.64 0.52 -12.68
N TYR A 117 4.50 -0.41 -13.15
CA TYR A 117 5.95 -0.22 -13.08
C TYR A 117 6.38 1.03 -13.86
N PHE A 118 5.94 1.18 -15.11
CA PHE A 118 6.29 2.36 -15.91
C PHE A 118 5.66 3.64 -15.38
N ASN A 119 4.44 3.60 -14.88
CA ASN A 119 3.83 4.74 -14.20
C ASN A 119 4.64 5.16 -12.98
N GLY A 120 5.03 4.22 -12.12
CA GLY A 120 5.87 4.48 -10.96
C GLY A 120 7.23 5.09 -11.33
N MET A 121 7.89 4.59 -12.37
CA MET A 121 9.13 5.16 -12.89
C MET A 121 8.93 6.59 -13.42
N TYR A 122 7.86 6.83 -14.17
CA TYR A 122 7.52 8.16 -14.70
C TYR A 122 7.27 9.17 -13.59
N PHE A 123 6.44 8.83 -12.59
CA PHE A 123 6.10 9.73 -11.49
C PHE A 123 7.29 10.01 -10.55
N ASN A 124 8.23 9.07 -10.42
CA ASN A 124 9.46 9.26 -9.63
C ASN A 124 10.61 9.88 -10.43
N SER A 125 10.48 10.05 -11.75
CA SER A 125 11.47 10.75 -12.56
C SER A 125 11.39 12.26 -12.33
N ARG A 126 12.53 12.96 -12.45
CA ARG A 126 12.54 14.42 -12.45
C ARG A 126 11.80 14.91 -13.70
N ARG A 127 10.66 15.55 -13.51
CA ARG A 127 9.91 16.17 -14.60
C ARG A 127 10.50 17.52 -14.95
N THR A 128 10.52 17.83 -16.25
CA THR A 128 10.83 19.18 -16.73
C THR A 128 9.66 20.13 -16.48
N GLU A 129 9.91 21.44 -16.44
CA GLU A 129 8.85 22.45 -16.32
C GLU A 129 7.80 22.31 -17.42
N GLY A 130 8.22 21.98 -18.66
CA GLY A 130 7.30 21.73 -19.76
C GLY A 130 6.37 20.54 -19.50
N GLN A 131 6.88 19.43 -19.01
CA GLN A 131 6.06 18.25 -18.67
C GLN A 131 5.05 18.54 -17.55
N ILE A 132 5.42 19.38 -16.58
CA ILE A 132 4.51 19.81 -15.51
C ILE A 132 3.40 20.70 -16.11
N ALA A 133 3.75 21.64 -16.98
CA ALA A 133 2.79 22.52 -17.65
C ALA A 133 1.81 21.73 -18.54
N ASP A 134 2.30 20.78 -19.32
CA ASP A 134 1.48 19.91 -20.18
C ASP A 134 0.49 19.07 -19.34
N GLN A 135 0.94 18.55 -18.20
CA GLN A 135 0.07 17.80 -17.29
C GLN A 135 -1.00 18.70 -16.67
N ALA A 136 -0.64 19.91 -16.24
CA ALA A 136 -1.60 20.88 -15.70
C ALA A 136 -2.65 21.27 -16.74
N ASP A 137 -2.24 21.47 -18.00
CA ASP A 137 -3.14 21.76 -19.09
C ASP A 137 -4.07 20.59 -19.43
N PHE A 138 -3.54 19.36 -19.40
CA PHE A 138 -4.36 18.16 -19.54
C PHE A 138 -5.45 18.10 -18.47
N TYR A 139 -5.12 18.31 -17.19
CA TYR A 139 -6.11 18.29 -16.11
C TYR A 139 -7.15 19.40 -16.24
N ARG A 140 -6.74 20.64 -16.60
CA ARG A 140 -7.68 21.75 -16.86
C ARG A 140 -8.68 21.41 -17.96
N ARG A 141 -8.23 20.83 -19.08
CA ARG A 141 -9.09 20.42 -20.20
C ARG A 141 -10.09 19.32 -19.80
N HIS A 142 -9.80 18.54 -18.75
CA HIS A 142 -10.65 17.48 -18.25
C HIS A 142 -11.46 17.88 -16.99
N GLY A 143 -11.57 19.18 -16.73
CA GLY A 143 -12.46 19.73 -15.70
C GLY A 143 -11.91 19.71 -14.27
N ILE A 144 -10.61 19.46 -14.11
CA ILE A 144 -9.93 19.63 -12.82
C ILE A 144 -9.50 21.09 -12.71
N GLY A 145 -10.16 21.86 -11.84
CA GLY A 145 -9.86 23.27 -11.60
C GLY A 145 -8.54 23.49 -10.85
N GLU A 146 -8.09 24.73 -10.84
CA GLU A 146 -7.02 25.18 -9.95
C GLU A 146 -7.63 25.37 -8.54
N GLU A 147 -7.30 24.52 -7.56
CA GLU A 147 -7.48 24.78 -6.13
C GLU A 147 -6.13 25.13 -5.49
#